data_3140492ac9a04f86161bb39406249729
#
_entry.id   3140492ac9a04f86161bb39406249729
#
_cell.length_a   1.000
_cell.length_b   1.000
_cell.length_c   1.000
_cell.angle_alpha   90.00
_cell.angle_beta   90.00
_cell.angle_gamma   90.00
#
_symmetry.space_group_name_H-M   'P 1'
#
loop_
_entity.id
_entity.type
_entity.pdbx_description
1 polymer ?
#
loop_
_entity_poly.entity_id
_entity_poly.type
_entity_poly.pdbx_seq_one_letter_code
_entity_poly.pdbx_strand_id
1 'polypeptide(L)'
;MNRYVKKTIAIEAVKWKGFNNDEIKDFAGDSVKIEVIREGDADRGIPPCIDCSIKTLEGVMTANVGDYIIKGVNGEFYPCKPDIFEKTYLHEDMIGNISDGYHTFNELYRYITPLSSMSWLKAI
;
A
#
# COMPACT_ATOMS: atom_id res chain seq x y z
N MET A 1 -5.73 2.29 31.19
CA MET A 1 -5.67 2.05 29.77
C MET A 1 -4.29 1.53 29.41
N ASN A 2 -4.21 0.44 28.69
CA ASN A 2 -2.94 -0.07 28.23
C ASN A 2 -2.61 0.49 26.87
N ARG A 3 -1.36 0.68 26.59
CA ARG A 3 -0.92 1.18 25.30
C ARG A 3 -0.15 0.08 24.57
N TYR A 4 -0.38 0.00 23.28
CA TYR A 4 0.28 -1.01 22.45
C TYR A 4 0.99 -0.33 21.30
N VAL A 5 2.07 -0.92 20.85
CA VAL A 5 2.84 -0.40 19.75
C VAL A 5 2.93 -1.48 18.68
N LYS A 6 2.73 -1.09 17.44
CA LYS A 6 2.76 -2.03 16.35
C LYS A 6 4.19 -2.54 16.16
N LYS A 7 4.31 -3.85 15.96
CA LYS A 7 5.61 -4.45 15.71
C LYS A 7 6.11 -4.02 14.34
N THR A 8 7.42 -3.89 14.22
CA THR A 8 8.04 -3.52 12.96
C THR A 8 8.17 -4.76 12.09
N ILE A 9 7.25 -4.95 11.18
CA ILE A 9 7.21 -6.09 10.29
C ILE A 9 7.16 -5.59 8.86
N ALA A 10 8.03 -6.11 8.02
CA ALA A 10 8.02 -5.74 6.60
C ALA A 10 6.81 -6.37 5.92
N ILE A 11 6.19 -5.63 5.01
CA ILE A 11 5.08 -6.13 4.22
C ILE A 11 5.39 -5.81 2.76
N GLU A 12 4.67 -6.44 1.87
CA GLU A 12 4.81 -6.16 0.45
C GLU A 12 3.59 -5.37 0.01
N ALA A 13 3.76 -4.47 -0.91
CA ALA A 13 2.65 -3.68 -1.43
C ALA A 13 2.91 -3.26 -2.87
N VAL A 14 1.84 -3.13 -3.63
CA VAL A 14 1.90 -2.67 -5.02
C VAL A 14 0.84 -1.59 -5.18
N LYS A 15 1.18 -0.52 -5.87
CA LYS A 15 0.23 0.57 -6.10
C LYS A 15 -0.63 0.24 -7.30
N TRP A 16 -1.94 0.42 -7.17
CA TRP A 16 -2.89 0.27 -8.26
C TRP A 16 -2.88 1.56 -9.06
N LYS A 17 -2.39 1.50 -10.28
CA LYS A 17 -2.24 2.70 -11.12
C LYS A 17 -3.35 2.84 -12.16
N GLY A 18 -4.27 1.91 -12.21
CA GLY A 18 -5.37 1.94 -13.17
C GLY A 18 -5.07 1.21 -14.47
N PHE A 19 -3.82 0.84 -14.70
CA PHE A 19 -3.45 0.17 -15.95
C PHE A 19 -2.45 -0.98 -15.73
N ASN A 20 -1.96 -1.16 -14.53
CA ASN A 20 -0.96 -2.18 -14.24
C ASN A 20 -1.59 -3.50 -13.80
N ASN A 21 -2.56 -3.96 -14.60
CA ASN A 21 -3.33 -5.16 -14.29
C ASN A 21 -2.44 -6.38 -14.08
N ASP A 22 -1.45 -6.58 -14.94
CA ASP A 22 -0.60 -7.77 -14.86
C ASP A 22 0.22 -7.76 -13.57
N GLU A 23 0.72 -6.61 -13.18
CA GLU A 23 1.49 -6.48 -11.97
C GLU A 23 0.63 -6.82 -10.74
N ILE A 24 -0.59 -6.33 -10.73
CA ILE A 24 -1.53 -6.58 -9.64
C ILE A 24 -1.91 -8.05 -9.59
N LYS A 25 -2.17 -8.65 -10.75
CA LYS A 25 -2.57 -10.06 -10.81
C LYS A 25 -1.40 -10.97 -10.40
N ASP A 26 -0.18 -10.61 -10.76
CA ASP A 26 0.98 -11.39 -10.37
C ASP A 26 1.18 -11.30 -8.86
N PHE A 27 0.89 -10.16 -8.28
CA PHE A 27 1.08 -9.93 -6.85
C PHE A 27 -0.01 -10.60 -6.02
N ALA A 28 -1.25 -10.39 -6.38
CA ALA A 28 -2.39 -10.78 -5.56
C ALA A 28 -3.16 -12.01 -6.06
N GLY A 29 -2.89 -12.44 -7.28
CA GLY A 29 -3.50 -13.66 -7.84
C GLY A 29 -5.03 -13.61 -7.82
N ASP A 30 -5.63 -14.65 -7.31
CA ASP A 30 -7.09 -14.76 -7.32
C ASP A 30 -7.77 -13.89 -6.30
N SER A 31 -7.02 -13.22 -5.44
CA SER A 31 -7.62 -12.31 -4.47
C SER A 31 -8.10 -11.03 -5.11
N VAL A 32 -7.65 -10.75 -6.34
CA VAL A 32 -8.02 -9.53 -7.02
C VAL A 32 -8.79 -9.83 -8.28
N LYS A 33 -9.80 -9.01 -8.58
CA LYS A 33 -10.57 -9.10 -9.79
C LYS A 33 -10.59 -7.74 -10.43
N ILE A 34 -10.12 -7.64 -11.68
CA ILE A 34 -10.09 -6.38 -12.40
C ILE A 34 -11.04 -6.47 -13.58
N GLU A 35 -12.01 -5.56 -13.63
CA GLU A 35 -13.02 -5.57 -14.67
C GLU A 35 -13.18 -4.21 -15.30
N VAL A 36 -13.45 -4.19 -16.60
CA VAL A 36 -13.77 -2.96 -17.29
C VAL A 36 -15.26 -2.75 -17.13
N ILE A 37 -15.65 -1.75 -16.37
CA ILE A 37 -17.06 -1.45 -16.13
C ILE A 37 -17.63 -0.66 -17.31
N ARG A 38 -16.82 0.22 -17.90
CA ARG A 38 -17.24 1.00 -19.03
C ARG A 38 -16.04 1.22 -19.94
N GLU A 39 -16.22 0.97 -21.24
CA GLU A 39 -15.17 1.18 -22.20
C GLU A 39 -14.91 2.68 -22.34
N GLY A 40 -13.68 3.01 -22.62
CA GLY A 40 -13.34 4.40 -22.88
C GLY A 40 -13.72 4.80 -24.30
N ASP A 41 -13.64 6.09 -24.58
CA ASP A 41 -13.89 6.63 -25.90
C ASP A 41 -12.77 7.61 -26.19
N ALA A 42 -11.76 7.15 -26.92
CA ALA A 42 -10.60 7.97 -27.21
C ALA A 42 -10.94 9.20 -28.03
N ASP A 43 -11.96 9.12 -28.89
CA ASP A 43 -12.34 10.24 -29.72
C ASP A 43 -12.95 11.36 -28.88
N ARG A 44 -13.55 11.03 -27.77
CA ARG A 44 -14.15 12.01 -26.88
C ARG A 44 -13.27 12.29 -25.67
N GLY A 45 -12.11 11.65 -25.59
CA GLY A 45 -11.22 11.84 -24.46
C GLY A 45 -11.76 11.20 -23.17
N ILE A 46 -12.60 10.18 -23.28
CA ILE A 46 -13.19 9.54 -22.13
C ILE A 46 -12.39 8.28 -21.80
N PRO A 47 -11.79 8.19 -20.62
CA PRO A 47 -11.02 7.00 -20.26
C PRO A 47 -11.97 5.86 -19.88
N PRO A 48 -11.52 4.61 -19.94
CA PRO A 48 -12.34 3.50 -19.49
C PRO A 48 -12.50 3.54 -17.98
N CYS A 49 -13.58 2.96 -17.49
CA CYS A 49 -13.79 2.85 -16.06
C CYS A 49 -13.45 1.41 -15.68
N ILE A 50 -12.43 1.23 -14.89
CA ILE A 50 -11.93 -0.08 -14.51
C ILE A 50 -12.09 -0.28 -13.01
N ASP A 51 -12.68 -1.39 -12.64
CA ASP A 51 -12.91 -1.73 -11.23
C ASP A 51 -11.86 -2.71 -10.76
N CYS A 52 -11.30 -2.47 -9.60
CA CYS A 52 -10.35 -3.37 -8.98
C CYS A 52 -10.93 -3.80 -7.64
N SER A 53 -11.39 -5.02 -7.55
CA SER A 53 -11.99 -5.57 -6.33
C SER A 53 -11.03 -6.53 -5.66
N ILE A 54 -10.95 -6.51 -4.36
CA ILE A 54 -10.05 -7.35 -3.59
C ILE A 54 -10.84 -8.13 -2.56
N LYS A 55 -10.61 -9.44 -2.48
CA LYS A 55 -11.22 -10.25 -1.44
C LYS A 55 -10.37 -10.09 -0.21
N THR A 56 -10.95 -9.53 0.82
CA THR A 56 -10.25 -9.35 2.09
C THR A 56 -10.89 -10.25 3.14
N LEU A 57 -10.29 -10.30 4.31
CA LEU A 57 -10.83 -11.09 5.41
C LEU A 57 -12.19 -10.54 5.87
N GLU A 58 -12.47 -9.29 5.55
CA GLU A 58 -13.72 -8.65 5.94
C GLU A 58 -14.71 -8.51 4.79
N GLY A 59 -14.46 -9.18 3.70
CA GLY A 59 -15.35 -9.12 2.53
C GLY A 59 -14.65 -8.49 1.34
N VAL A 60 -15.40 -8.18 0.30
CA VAL A 60 -14.84 -7.62 -0.91
C VAL A 60 -14.72 -6.12 -0.76
N MET A 61 -13.55 -5.58 -1.05
CA MET A 61 -13.30 -4.15 -1.00
C MET A 61 -12.81 -3.67 -2.35
N THR A 62 -13.05 -2.41 -2.67
CA THR A 62 -12.63 -1.82 -3.94
C THR A 62 -11.37 -1.01 -3.72
N ALA A 63 -10.39 -1.18 -4.61
CA ALA A 63 -9.21 -0.35 -4.64
C ALA A 63 -9.40 0.72 -5.71
N ASN A 64 -9.20 1.98 -5.34
CA ASN A 64 -9.28 3.08 -6.28
C ASN A 64 -7.90 3.34 -6.85
N VAL A 65 -7.83 3.96 -8.02
CA VAL A 65 -6.55 4.29 -8.62
C VAL A 65 -5.76 5.14 -7.64
N GLY A 66 -4.53 4.75 -7.40
CA GLY A 66 -3.66 5.40 -6.42
C GLY A 66 -3.56 4.63 -5.11
N ASP A 67 -4.51 3.76 -4.81
CA ASP A 67 -4.47 2.98 -3.60
C ASP A 67 -3.38 1.91 -3.69
N TYR A 68 -2.83 1.53 -2.55
CA TYR A 68 -1.88 0.44 -2.50
C TYR A 68 -2.61 -0.84 -2.15
N ILE A 69 -2.18 -1.95 -2.70
CA ILE A 69 -2.68 -3.27 -2.33
C ILE A 69 -1.59 -3.89 -1.49
N ILE A 70 -1.91 -4.20 -0.26
CA ILE A 70 -0.95 -4.71 0.71
C ILE A 70 -1.14 -6.20 0.92
N LYS A 71 -0.03 -6.92 1.00
CA LYS A 71 -0.07 -8.31 1.41
C LYS A 71 0.31 -8.33 2.88
N GLY A 72 -0.63 -8.69 3.71
CA GLY A 72 -0.44 -8.69 5.15
C GLY A 72 0.39 -9.87 5.64
N VAL A 73 0.64 -9.91 6.92
CA VAL A 73 1.50 -10.90 7.54
C VAL A 73 0.98 -12.33 7.42
N ASN A 74 -0.30 -12.50 7.22
CA ASN A 74 -0.88 -13.83 7.07
C ASN A 74 -1.15 -14.16 5.60
N GLY A 75 -0.62 -13.38 4.69
CA GLY A 75 -0.83 -13.61 3.27
C GLY A 75 -2.14 -13.05 2.72
N GLU A 76 -2.88 -12.34 3.54
CA GLU A 76 -4.13 -11.72 3.10
C GLU A 76 -3.85 -10.44 2.33
N PHE A 77 -4.77 -10.04 1.47
CA PHE A 77 -4.60 -8.82 0.70
C PHE A 77 -5.68 -7.81 1.07
N TYR A 78 -5.34 -6.53 1.06
CA TYR A 78 -6.32 -5.48 1.33
C TYR A 78 -5.84 -4.15 0.74
N PRO A 79 -6.77 -3.24 0.41
CA PRO A 79 -6.41 -1.95 -0.15
C PRO A 79 -6.08 -0.95 0.97
N CYS A 80 -5.21 -0.01 0.67
CA CYS A 80 -4.85 1.03 1.62
C CYS A 80 -4.75 2.35 0.87
N LYS A 81 -5.32 3.39 1.41
CA LYS A 81 -5.26 4.70 0.77
C LYS A 81 -3.85 5.24 0.78
N PRO A 82 -3.44 5.95 -0.27
CA PRO A 82 -2.05 6.39 -0.42
C PRO A 82 -1.57 7.26 0.73
N ASP A 83 -2.39 8.16 1.23
CA ASP A 83 -1.98 9.03 2.32
C ASP A 83 -1.77 8.26 3.61
N ILE A 84 -2.60 7.26 3.87
CA ILE A 84 -2.48 6.42 5.04
C ILE A 84 -1.26 5.52 4.89
N PHE A 85 -1.04 5.01 3.68
CA PHE A 85 0.09 4.14 3.41
C PHE A 85 1.39 4.90 3.67
N GLU A 86 1.48 6.11 3.18
CA GLU A 86 2.69 6.91 3.32
C GLU A 86 2.96 7.33 4.78
N LYS A 87 1.93 7.41 5.57
CA LYS A 87 2.11 7.73 6.99
C LYS A 87 2.47 6.51 7.82
N THR A 88 2.16 5.33 7.31
CA THR A 88 2.31 4.09 8.06
C THR A 88 3.57 3.32 7.70
N TYR A 89 3.97 3.37 6.44
CA TYR A 89 5.06 2.54 5.94
C TYR A 89 6.22 3.34 5.35
N LEU A 90 7.40 2.78 5.47
CA LEU A 90 8.61 3.37 4.94
C LEU A 90 9.18 2.39 3.94
N HIS A 91 9.58 2.85 2.78
CA HIS A 91 10.17 1.98 1.77
C HIS A 91 11.48 1.40 2.32
N GLU A 92 11.71 0.13 2.04
CA GLU A 92 12.88 -0.57 2.54
C GLU A 92 14.20 0.13 2.21
N ASP A 93 14.31 0.72 1.06
CA ASP A 93 15.50 1.44 0.66
C ASP A 93 15.79 2.61 1.58
N MET A 94 14.76 3.22 2.12
CA MET A 94 14.93 4.35 3.02
C MET A 94 15.41 3.88 4.38
N ILE A 95 15.01 2.68 4.77
CA ILE A 95 15.46 2.10 6.02
C ILE A 95 16.96 1.86 5.91
N GLY A 96 17.42 1.38 4.76
CA GLY A 96 18.83 1.16 4.53
C GLY A 96 19.63 2.43 4.60
N ASN A 97 19.04 3.55 4.22
CA ASN A 97 19.72 4.81 4.23
C ASN A 97 19.85 5.41 5.63
N ILE A 98 18.93 5.09 6.51
CA ILE A 98 19.00 5.64 7.84
C ILE A 98 19.66 4.68 8.80
N SER A 99 19.72 3.43 8.47
CA SER A 99 20.26 2.46 9.35
C SER A 99 21.64 2.09 8.91
N ASP A 100 22.58 2.90 9.15
CA ASP A 100 23.94 2.67 8.71
C ASP A 100 24.72 1.91 9.77
N GLY A 101 24.03 1.19 10.57
CA GLY A 101 24.71 0.42 11.57
C GLY A 101 24.71 1.19 12.86
N TYR A 102 24.41 2.44 12.80
CA TYR A 102 24.45 3.27 13.93
C TYR A 102 23.06 3.60 14.41
N HIS A 103 22.13 3.61 13.53
CA HIS A 103 20.77 3.93 13.89
C HIS A 103 20.15 2.77 14.62
N THR A 104 19.54 3.04 15.73
CA THR A 104 18.96 2.02 16.55
C THR A 104 17.53 1.79 16.18
N PHE A 105 16.95 0.78 16.79
CA PHE A 105 15.54 0.50 16.58
C PHE A 105 14.72 1.72 16.98
N ASN A 106 15.16 2.46 17.99
CA ASN A 106 14.43 3.64 18.43
C ASN A 106 14.39 4.73 17.35
N GLU A 107 15.46 4.85 16.59
CA GLU A 107 15.49 5.81 15.53
C GLU A 107 14.48 5.43 14.49
N LEU A 108 14.48 4.18 14.10
CA LEU A 108 13.58 3.72 13.09
C LEU A 108 12.17 3.81 13.60
N TYR A 109 11.96 3.50 14.84
CA TYR A 109 10.65 3.55 15.43
C TYR A 109 10.11 4.95 15.43
N ARG A 110 10.96 5.92 15.57
CA ARG A 110 10.54 7.30 15.57
C ARG A 110 9.92 7.70 14.25
N TYR A 111 10.34 7.08 13.17
CA TYR A 111 9.83 7.42 11.88
C TYR A 111 8.49 6.78 11.59
N ILE A 112 8.21 5.67 12.17
CA ILE A 112 6.94 5.01 11.89
C ILE A 112 5.90 5.35 12.92
N THR A 113 6.24 5.99 14.00
CA THR A 113 5.22 6.39 14.95
C THR A 113 4.68 7.73 14.51
N PRO A 114 3.63 8.08 15.01
CA PRO A 114 3.02 9.32 14.60
C PRO A 114 3.86 10.49 14.89
N LEU A 115 4.76 10.33 15.70
CA LEU A 115 5.61 11.39 15.92
C LEU A 115 6.21 11.81 14.80
N SER A 116 6.23 11.06 14.10
CA SER A 116 6.75 11.25 12.94
C SER A 116 6.16 12.12 12.15
N SER A 117 5.65 12.92 12.55
CA SER A 117 5.40 13.98 11.75
C SER A 117 6.62 14.20 11.03
N MET A 118 7.54 13.50 11.18
CA MET A 118 8.61 13.57 10.43
C MET A 118 8.36 13.07 9.21
N SER A 119 7.60 13.64 8.54
CA SER A 119 7.32 13.26 7.23
C SER A 119 8.51 13.24 6.40
N TRP A 120 9.55 13.78 6.78
CA TRP A 120 10.70 13.83 5.95
C TRP A 120 11.21 12.45 5.75
N LEU A 121 10.68 11.63 6.48
CA LEU A 121 11.16 10.45 6.30
C LEU A 121 10.50 9.86 5.36
N LYS A 122 9.76 10.12 5.07
CA LYS A 122 9.16 9.62 4.23
C LYS A 122 9.03 8.72 4.29
N ALA A 123 9.11 8.66 4.67
CA ALA A 123 9.18 7.91 4.69
C ALA A 123 8.99 7.34 5.56
N ILE A 124 8.44 7.31 6.21
CA ILE A 124 8.20 6.61 6.95
C ILE A 124 7.42 6.89 7.55
#